data_c2100aa95e5e22976aeeac5d14d7efe8
#
_entry.id   c2100aa95e5e22976aeeac5d14d7efe8
#
_cell.length_a   1.000
_cell.length_b   1.000
_cell.length_c   1.000
_cell.angle_alpha   90.00
_cell.angle_beta   90.00
_cell.angle_gamma   90.00
#
_symmetry.space_group_name_H-M   'P 1'
#
loop_
_entity.id
_entity.type
_entity.pdbx_description
1 polymer ?
#
loop_
_entity_poly.entity_id
_entity_poly.type
_entity_poly.pdbx_seq_one_letter_code
_entity_poly.pdbx_strand_id
1 'polypeptide(L)'
;MNKYLQDLIALSKFDTSISQFDPKIENQKAKLAVFVETAEALKVSINSVYLEIDELKSKRTKNNIHLAELKTKLDQIAKKNKEVTNEKELKALQLEEEIAKEQVSFANEEIERFDKLTVAKEEKLKELQEKLKTEEEDIKEIKIAVDNEIEAINKERNLIYDKRNELLDQFDKKILTFYEKIK
;
A
#
# COMPACT_ATOMS: atom_id res chain seq x y z
N MET A 1 -23.96 19.48 54.20
CA MET A 1 -23.24 19.94 53.01
C MET A 1 -24.21 20.77 52.18
N ASN A 2 -23.80 21.90 51.62
CA ASN A 2 -24.69 22.76 50.84
C ASN A 2 -25.15 22.00 49.58
N LYS A 3 -26.47 21.97 49.30
CA LYS A 3 -27.07 21.30 48.18
C LYS A 3 -26.37 21.65 46.84
N TYR A 4 -26.11 22.95 46.63
CA TYR A 4 -25.39 23.43 45.44
C TYR A 4 -23.99 22.83 45.27
N LEU A 5 -23.26 22.59 46.37
CA LEU A 5 -21.94 21.99 46.29
C LEU A 5 -22.04 20.49 45.91
N GLN A 6 -23.06 19.77 46.38
CA GLN A 6 -23.30 18.39 46.02
C GLN A 6 -23.64 18.26 44.53
N ASP A 7 -24.48 19.16 44.02
CA ASP A 7 -24.92 19.20 42.65
C ASP A 7 -23.74 19.52 41.69
N LEU A 8 -22.86 20.47 42.07
CA LEU A 8 -21.62 20.76 41.31
C LEU A 8 -20.65 19.58 41.27
N ILE A 9 -20.52 18.87 42.42
CA ILE A 9 -19.69 17.66 42.47
C ILE A 9 -20.29 16.56 41.56
N ALA A 10 -21.61 16.42 41.54
CA ALA A 10 -22.29 15.45 40.64
C ALA A 10 -22.08 15.85 39.18
N LEU A 11 -22.20 17.12 38.83
CA LEU A 11 -21.96 17.65 37.50
C LEU A 11 -20.52 17.36 37.03
N SER A 12 -19.52 17.63 37.88
CA SER A 12 -18.12 17.33 37.61
C SER A 12 -17.87 15.82 37.37
N LYS A 13 -18.56 14.99 38.13
CA LYS A 13 -18.48 13.51 37.90
C LYS A 13 -19.05 13.11 36.55
N PHE A 14 -20.17 13.70 36.12
CA PHE A 14 -20.73 13.44 34.78
C PHE A 14 -19.76 13.92 33.70
N ASP A 15 -19.20 15.11 33.81
CA ASP A 15 -18.24 15.64 32.86
C ASP A 15 -17.00 14.75 32.76
N THR A 16 -16.47 14.28 33.90
CA THR A 16 -15.35 13.34 33.94
C THR A 16 -15.72 12.00 33.29
N SER A 17 -16.93 11.50 33.54
CA SER A 17 -17.39 10.26 32.92
C SER A 17 -17.57 10.42 31.42
N ILE A 18 -18.09 11.55 30.95
CA ILE A 18 -18.26 11.85 29.53
C ILE A 18 -16.90 11.93 28.82
N SER A 19 -15.91 12.59 29.42
CA SER A 19 -14.57 12.70 28.83
C SER A 19 -13.85 11.35 28.67
N GLN A 20 -14.25 10.30 29.41
CA GLN A 20 -13.68 8.96 29.30
C GLN A 20 -14.18 8.20 28.06
N PHE A 21 -15.24 8.65 27.39
CA PHE A 21 -15.76 7.99 26.20
C PHE A 21 -14.93 8.30 24.95
N ASP A 22 -14.37 9.49 24.83
CA ASP A 22 -13.57 9.88 23.67
C ASP A 22 -12.33 8.99 23.48
N PRO A 23 -11.53 8.68 24.52
CA PRO A 23 -10.43 7.72 24.40
C PRO A 23 -10.90 6.31 24.02
N LYS A 24 -12.09 5.88 24.49
CA LYS A 24 -12.64 4.58 24.10
C LYS A 24 -12.99 4.52 22.62
N ILE A 25 -13.62 5.57 22.09
CA ILE A 25 -13.95 5.69 20.67
C ILE A 25 -12.68 5.73 19.83
N GLU A 26 -11.69 6.55 20.21
CA GLU A 26 -10.42 6.63 19.50
C GLU A 26 -9.66 5.29 19.50
N ASN A 27 -9.72 4.54 20.60
CA ASN A 27 -9.12 3.20 20.66
C ASN A 27 -9.80 2.21 19.68
N GLN A 28 -11.13 2.29 19.51
CA GLN A 28 -11.82 1.47 18.52
C GLN A 28 -11.43 1.87 17.08
N LYS A 29 -11.37 3.16 16.79
CA LYS A 29 -10.92 3.66 15.48
C LYS A 29 -9.46 3.26 15.19
N ALA A 30 -8.59 3.31 16.19
CA ALA A 30 -7.20 2.92 16.04
C ALA A 30 -7.04 1.43 15.66
N LYS A 31 -7.92 0.55 16.16
CA LYS A 31 -7.93 -0.86 15.75
C LYS A 31 -8.17 -1.00 14.25
N LEU A 32 -9.15 -0.29 13.70
CA LEU A 32 -9.45 -0.31 12.27
C LEU A 32 -8.31 0.31 11.44
N ALA A 33 -7.70 1.39 11.95
CA ALA A 33 -6.63 2.09 11.24
C ALA A 33 -5.43 1.18 10.93
N VAL A 34 -5.05 0.27 11.83
CA VAL A 34 -3.95 -0.67 11.62
C VAL A 34 -4.18 -1.55 10.37
N PHE A 35 -5.39 -2.08 10.19
CA PHE A 35 -5.71 -2.90 9.02
C PHE A 35 -5.72 -2.07 7.74
N VAL A 36 -6.27 -0.86 7.81
CA VAL A 36 -6.26 0.07 6.65
C VAL A 36 -4.83 0.42 6.25
N GLU A 37 -3.93 0.70 7.20
CA GLU A 37 -2.52 0.97 6.92
C GLU A 37 -1.82 -0.24 6.29
N THR A 38 -2.13 -1.46 6.75
CA THR A 38 -1.60 -2.69 6.16
C THR A 38 -2.06 -2.86 4.72
N ALA A 39 -3.34 -2.63 4.44
CA ALA A 39 -3.88 -2.69 3.08
C ALA A 39 -3.24 -1.64 2.15
N GLU A 40 -3.04 -0.41 2.63
CA GLU A 40 -2.35 0.62 1.85
C GLU A 40 -0.88 0.26 1.58
N ALA A 41 -0.16 -0.31 2.55
CA ALA A 41 1.21 -0.80 2.35
C ALA A 41 1.27 -1.93 1.31
N LEU A 42 0.28 -2.83 1.30
CA LEU A 42 0.15 -3.86 0.26
C LEU A 42 -0.09 -3.26 -1.13
N LYS A 43 -0.94 -2.25 -1.25
CA LYS A 43 -1.18 -1.54 -2.53
C LYS A 43 0.09 -0.87 -3.06
N VAL A 44 0.87 -0.24 -2.19
CA VAL A 44 2.17 0.33 -2.57
C VAL A 44 3.13 -0.75 -3.05
N SER A 45 3.19 -1.90 -2.36
CA SER A 45 4.03 -3.04 -2.75
C SER A 45 3.60 -3.63 -4.09
N ILE A 46 2.30 -3.78 -4.33
CA ILE A 46 1.73 -4.23 -5.61
C ILE A 46 2.14 -3.29 -6.74
N ASN A 47 1.99 -1.98 -6.55
CA ASN A 47 2.38 -1.00 -7.55
C ASN A 47 3.88 -1.04 -7.86
N SER A 48 4.73 -1.22 -6.84
CA SER A 48 6.18 -1.39 -7.04
C SER A 48 6.49 -2.61 -7.90
N VAL A 49 5.84 -3.76 -7.64
CA VAL A 49 6.05 -4.98 -8.43
C VAL A 49 5.56 -4.81 -9.87
N TYR A 50 4.45 -4.10 -10.09
CA TYR A 50 4.01 -3.75 -11.45
C TYR A 50 5.05 -2.96 -12.24
N LEU A 51 5.65 -1.94 -11.61
CA LEU A 51 6.70 -1.14 -12.24
C LEU A 51 7.94 -1.98 -12.57
N GLU A 52 8.33 -2.90 -11.67
CA GLU A 52 9.45 -3.80 -11.91
C GLU A 52 9.18 -4.76 -13.09
N ILE A 53 7.95 -5.29 -13.21
CA ILE A 53 7.55 -6.13 -14.35
C ILE A 53 7.61 -5.34 -15.66
N ASP A 54 7.13 -4.11 -15.66
CA ASP A 54 7.13 -3.25 -16.85
C ASP A 54 8.56 -2.91 -17.29
N GLU A 55 9.45 -2.65 -16.34
CA GLU A 55 10.88 -2.44 -16.60
C GLU A 55 11.53 -3.70 -17.21
N LEU A 56 11.25 -4.89 -16.66
CA LEU A 56 11.78 -6.15 -17.19
C LEU A 56 11.28 -6.41 -18.61
N LYS A 57 9.99 -6.18 -18.88
CA LYS A 57 9.41 -6.30 -20.23
C LYS A 57 10.03 -5.31 -21.22
N SER A 58 10.30 -4.09 -20.77
CA SER A 58 10.99 -3.08 -21.57
C SER A 58 12.44 -3.50 -21.91
N LYS A 59 13.20 -4.00 -20.94
CA LYS A 59 14.55 -4.52 -21.13
C LYS A 59 14.57 -5.69 -22.11
N ARG A 60 13.63 -6.63 -21.94
CA ARG A 60 13.45 -7.77 -22.86
C ARG A 60 13.18 -7.30 -24.29
N THR A 61 12.29 -6.32 -24.46
CA THR A 61 11.96 -5.76 -25.78
C THR A 61 13.19 -5.14 -26.44
N LYS A 62 13.98 -4.37 -25.70
CA LYS A 62 15.23 -3.78 -26.20
C LYS A 62 16.22 -4.85 -26.65
N ASN A 63 16.39 -5.91 -25.87
CA ASN A 63 17.27 -7.02 -26.24
C ASN A 63 16.76 -7.80 -27.44
N ASN A 64 15.45 -7.97 -27.61
CA ASN A 64 14.89 -8.59 -28.82
C ASN A 64 15.16 -7.77 -30.08
N ILE A 65 15.07 -6.44 -29.99
CA ILE A 65 15.43 -5.53 -31.11
C ILE A 65 16.91 -5.68 -31.43
N HIS A 66 17.78 -5.62 -30.43
CA HIS A 66 19.22 -5.79 -30.60
C HIS A 66 19.58 -7.16 -31.21
N LEU A 67 18.91 -8.22 -30.75
CA LEU A 67 19.06 -9.57 -31.32
C LEU A 67 18.69 -9.61 -32.81
N ALA A 68 17.61 -8.93 -33.22
CA ALA A 68 17.23 -8.84 -34.64
C ALA A 68 18.27 -8.07 -35.47
N GLU A 69 18.84 -7.00 -34.93
CA GLU A 69 19.93 -6.25 -35.57
C GLU A 69 21.19 -7.10 -35.75
N LEU A 70 21.58 -7.86 -34.72
CA LEU A 70 22.72 -8.78 -34.76
C LEU A 70 22.52 -9.90 -35.80
N LYS A 71 21.33 -10.48 -35.89
CA LYS A 71 21.00 -11.47 -36.94
C LYS A 71 21.13 -10.87 -38.33
N THR A 72 20.61 -9.64 -38.51
CA THR A 72 20.75 -8.93 -39.80
C THR A 72 22.24 -8.68 -40.14
N LYS A 73 23.05 -8.32 -39.14
CA LYS A 73 24.51 -8.14 -39.32
C LYS A 73 25.20 -9.45 -39.72
N LEU A 74 24.84 -10.56 -39.04
CA LEU A 74 25.39 -11.88 -39.42
C LEU A 74 25.03 -12.29 -40.84
N ASP A 75 23.81 -12.03 -41.31
CA ASP A 75 23.39 -12.30 -42.68
C ASP A 75 24.19 -11.45 -43.68
N GLN A 76 24.49 -10.19 -43.32
CA GLN A 76 25.33 -9.31 -44.18
C GLN A 76 26.77 -9.82 -44.22
N ILE A 77 27.36 -10.23 -43.09
CA ILE A 77 28.69 -10.81 -43.02
C ILE A 77 28.77 -12.08 -43.87
N ALA A 78 27.79 -12.96 -43.76
CA ALA A 78 27.72 -14.20 -44.52
C ALA A 78 27.64 -13.96 -46.06
N LYS A 79 26.97 -12.90 -46.50
CA LYS A 79 26.95 -12.47 -47.91
C LYS A 79 28.32 -11.97 -48.36
N LYS A 80 28.94 -11.07 -47.58
CA LYS A 80 30.25 -10.53 -47.88
C LYS A 80 31.34 -11.61 -47.94
N ASN A 81 31.30 -12.58 -47.01
CA ASN A 81 32.24 -13.72 -47.00
C ASN A 81 32.27 -14.51 -48.32
N LYS A 82 31.16 -14.52 -49.08
CA LYS A 82 31.08 -15.23 -50.40
C LYS A 82 31.72 -14.40 -51.54
N GLU A 83 31.85 -13.09 -51.37
CA GLU A 83 32.31 -12.18 -52.42
C GLU A 83 33.77 -11.78 -52.24
N VAL A 84 34.33 -11.91 -51.03
CA VAL A 84 35.68 -11.49 -50.67
C VAL A 84 36.69 -12.53 -51.14
N THR A 85 37.73 -12.05 -51.83
CA THR A 85 38.89 -12.83 -52.29
C THR A 85 40.19 -12.49 -51.58
N ASN A 86 40.20 -11.44 -50.78
CA ASN A 86 41.38 -10.99 -50.05
C ASN A 86 41.45 -11.67 -48.66
N GLU A 87 42.59 -12.35 -48.41
CA GLU A 87 42.80 -13.10 -47.16
C GLU A 87 42.69 -12.24 -45.86
N LYS A 88 43.14 -10.97 -45.92
CA LYS A 88 43.06 -10.07 -44.79
C LYS A 88 41.60 -9.68 -44.46
N GLU A 89 40.83 -9.41 -45.50
CA GLU A 89 39.39 -9.10 -45.36
C GLU A 89 38.60 -10.29 -44.86
N LEU A 90 38.93 -11.49 -45.36
CA LEU A 90 38.31 -12.71 -44.92
C LEU A 90 38.53 -12.95 -43.43
N LYS A 91 39.77 -12.78 -42.91
CA LYS A 91 40.07 -12.90 -41.49
C LYS A 91 39.34 -11.83 -40.65
N ALA A 92 39.24 -10.61 -41.14
CA ALA A 92 38.49 -9.55 -40.46
C ALA A 92 36.98 -9.89 -40.35
N LEU A 93 36.37 -10.37 -41.43
CA LEU A 93 34.96 -10.78 -41.43
C LEU A 93 34.71 -12.00 -40.56
N GLN A 94 35.62 -12.96 -40.47
CA GLN A 94 35.55 -14.08 -39.56
C GLN A 94 35.54 -13.62 -38.10
N LEU A 95 36.41 -12.70 -37.73
CA LEU A 95 36.43 -12.13 -36.38
C LEU A 95 35.14 -11.36 -36.06
N GLU A 96 34.64 -10.54 -37.02
CA GLU A 96 33.35 -9.86 -36.85
C GLU A 96 32.19 -10.85 -36.67
N GLU A 97 32.21 -12.00 -37.39
CA GLU A 97 31.20 -13.04 -37.25
C GLU A 97 31.24 -13.70 -35.88
N GLU A 98 32.44 -14.02 -35.37
CA GLU A 98 32.61 -14.60 -34.03
C GLU A 98 32.09 -13.63 -32.96
N ILE A 99 32.46 -12.35 -32.97
CA ILE A 99 31.97 -11.36 -32.07
C ILE A 99 30.44 -11.22 -32.11
N ALA A 100 29.88 -11.17 -33.32
CA ALA A 100 28.43 -11.07 -33.49
C ALA A 100 27.70 -12.31 -32.95
N LYS A 101 28.25 -13.53 -33.13
CA LYS A 101 27.71 -14.78 -32.58
C LYS A 101 27.74 -14.77 -31.03
N GLU A 102 28.85 -14.30 -30.43
CA GLU A 102 28.93 -14.17 -28.97
C GLU A 102 27.89 -13.17 -28.45
N GLN A 103 27.71 -12.04 -29.12
CA GLN A 103 26.69 -11.04 -28.77
C GLN A 103 25.27 -11.62 -28.89
N VAL A 104 25.00 -12.45 -29.90
CA VAL A 104 23.71 -13.16 -30.04
C VAL A 104 23.50 -14.13 -28.89
N SER A 105 24.50 -14.89 -28.46
CA SER A 105 24.41 -15.81 -27.33
C SER A 105 24.08 -15.03 -26.05
N PHE A 106 24.83 -13.98 -25.79
CA PHE A 106 24.61 -13.11 -24.63
C PHE A 106 23.22 -12.48 -24.63
N ALA A 107 22.75 -11.95 -25.75
CA ALA A 107 21.41 -11.38 -25.85
C ALA A 107 20.30 -12.40 -25.58
N ASN A 108 20.46 -13.65 -26.07
CA ASN A 108 19.52 -14.73 -25.78
C ASN A 108 19.49 -15.10 -24.29
N GLU A 109 20.67 -15.19 -23.64
CA GLU A 109 20.77 -15.47 -22.22
C GLU A 109 20.11 -14.38 -21.37
N GLU A 110 20.31 -13.11 -21.71
CA GLU A 110 19.66 -11.98 -21.05
C GLU A 110 18.14 -11.99 -21.24
N ILE A 111 17.63 -12.32 -22.44
CA ILE A 111 16.20 -12.47 -22.69
C ILE A 111 15.61 -13.58 -21.82
N GLU A 112 16.26 -14.75 -21.76
CA GLU A 112 15.82 -15.87 -20.91
C GLU A 112 15.82 -15.49 -19.44
N ARG A 113 16.83 -14.73 -18.99
CA ARG A 113 16.92 -14.22 -17.62
C ARG A 113 15.77 -13.26 -17.30
N PHE A 114 15.46 -12.32 -18.21
CA PHE A 114 14.33 -11.41 -18.01
C PHE A 114 12.99 -12.13 -18.00
N ASP A 115 12.81 -13.16 -18.81
CA ASP A 115 11.61 -13.99 -18.81
C ASP A 115 11.43 -14.70 -17.45
N LYS A 116 12.47 -15.34 -16.94
CA LYS A 116 12.44 -16.00 -15.62
C LYS A 116 12.12 -15.02 -14.49
N LEU A 117 12.75 -13.84 -14.51
CA LEU A 117 12.49 -12.81 -13.52
C LEU A 117 11.07 -12.25 -13.61
N THR A 118 10.55 -12.09 -14.83
CA THR A 118 9.17 -11.62 -15.05
C THR A 118 8.17 -12.62 -14.49
N VAL A 119 8.33 -13.90 -14.74
CA VAL A 119 7.45 -14.97 -14.20
C VAL A 119 7.47 -14.96 -12.67
N ALA A 120 8.65 -14.90 -12.05
CA ALA A 120 8.76 -14.85 -10.59
C ALA A 120 8.10 -13.59 -9.98
N LYS A 121 8.19 -12.43 -10.67
CA LYS A 121 7.51 -11.21 -10.24
C LYS A 121 6.00 -11.27 -10.43
N GLU A 122 5.52 -11.90 -11.50
CA GLU A 122 4.08 -12.11 -11.75
C GLU A 122 3.47 -13.06 -10.71
N GLU A 123 4.19 -14.10 -10.28
CA GLU A 123 3.79 -14.96 -9.16
C GLU A 123 3.69 -14.17 -7.84
N LYS A 124 4.72 -13.39 -7.51
CA LYS A 124 4.72 -12.52 -6.34
C LYS A 124 3.57 -11.51 -6.37
N LEU A 125 3.26 -10.98 -7.54
CA LEU A 125 2.14 -10.05 -7.73
C LEU A 125 0.81 -10.71 -7.37
N LYS A 126 0.58 -11.94 -7.84
CA LYS A 126 -0.64 -12.72 -7.51
C LYS A 126 -0.75 -12.94 -6.00
N GLU A 127 0.33 -13.35 -5.34
CA GLU A 127 0.34 -13.54 -3.88
C GLU A 127 -0.02 -12.26 -3.13
N LEU A 128 0.53 -11.11 -3.55
CA LEU A 128 0.22 -9.83 -2.93
C LEU A 128 -1.23 -9.39 -3.17
N GLN A 129 -1.77 -9.67 -4.36
CA GLN A 129 -3.17 -9.37 -4.67
C GLN A 129 -4.14 -10.24 -3.88
N GLU A 130 -3.83 -11.51 -3.67
CA GLU A 130 -4.62 -12.41 -2.81
C GLU A 130 -4.60 -11.95 -1.35
N LYS A 131 -3.41 -11.57 -0.84
CA LYS A 131 -3.29 -10.99 0.51
C LYS A 131 -4.10 -9.69 0.66
N LEU A 132 -4.01 -8.81 -0.32
CA LEU A 132 -4.79 -7.56 -0.29
C LEU A 132 -6.29 -7.84 -0.26
N LYS A 133 -6.75 -8.80 -1.06
CA LYS A 133 -8.18 -9.20 -1.08
C LYS A 133 -8.64 -9.70 0.28
N THR A 134 -7.87 -10.56 0.94
CA THR A 134 -8.17 -11.06 2.27
C THR A 134 -8.22 -9.91 3.28
N GLU A 135 -7.22 -9.01 3.26
CA GLU A 135 -7.16 -7.86 4.15
C GLU A 135 -8.36 -6.90 3.94
N GLU A 136 -8.79 -6.70 2.70
CA GLU A 136 -9.97 -5.88 2.39
C GLU A 136 -11.29 -6.54 2.86
N GLU A 137 -11.38 -7.85 2.87
CA GLU A 137 -12.50 -8.60 3.46
C GLU A 137 -12.50 -8.44 4.98
N ASP A 138 -11.36 -8.63 5.65
CA ASP A 138 -11.18 -8.46 7.09
C ASP A 138 -11.50 -7.02 7.54
N ILE A 139 -11.07 -6.02 6.77
CA ILE A 139 -11.40 -4.60 7.01
C ILE A 139 -12.92 -4.37 7.04
N LYS A 140 -13.67 -5.00 6.15
CA LYS A 140 -15.14 -4.85 6.12
C LYS A 140 -15.77 -5.42 7.38
N GLU A 141 -15.33 -6.60 7.82
CA GLU A 141 -15.84 -7.25 9.04
C GLU A 141 -15.49 -6.45 10.29
N ILE A 142 -14.21 -6.04 10.40
CA ILE A 142 -13.73 -5.23 11.53
C ILE A 142 -14.44 -3.88 11.57
N LYS A 143 -14.67 -3.25 10.43
CA LYS A 143 -15.41 -1.98 10.36
C LYS A 143 -16.81 -2.10 10.94
N ILE A 144 -17.55 -3.15 10.58
CA ILE A 144 -18.89 -3.40 11.12
C ILE A 144 -18.83 -3.61 12.65
N ALA A 145 -17.84 -4.36 13.14
CA ALA A 145 -17.68 -4.59 14.57
C ALA A 145 -17.33 -3.28 15.31
N VAL A 146 -16.40 -2.49 14.77
CA VAL A 146 -16.01 -1.20 15.34
C VAL A 146 -17.16 -0.19 15.34
N ASP A 147 -17.93 -0.11 14.26
CA ASP A 147 -19.10 0.78 14.17
C ASP A 147 -20.16 0.41 15.21
N ASN A 148 -20.41 -0.89 15.41
CA ASN A 148 -21.35 -1.39 16.46
C ASN A 148 -20.85 -1.04 17.86
N GLU A 149 -19.57 -1.23 18.15
CA GLU A 149 -18.96 -0.87 19.44
C GLU A 149 -19.03 0.64 19.69
N ILE A 150 -18.74 1.46 18.70
CA ILE A 150 -18.84 2.92 18.79
C ILE A 150 -20.31 3.34 19.04
N GLU A 151 -21.26 2.68 18.38
CA GLU A 151 -22.69 2.95 18.62
C GLU A 151 -23.10 2.60 20.06
N ALA A 152 -22.65 1.47 20.61
CA ALA A 152 -22.87 1.09 21.99
C ALA A 152 -22.27 2.10 22.96
N ILE A 153 -21.01 2.51 22.75
CA ILE A 153 -20.34 3.55 23.54
C ILE A 153 -21.12 4.87 23.49
N ASN A 154 -21.59 5.26 22.31
CA ASN A 154 -22.38 6.50 22.16
C ASN A 154 -23.73 6.42 22.86
N LYS A 155 -24.41 5.26 22.87
CA LYS A 155 -25.64 5.05 23.64
C LYS A 155 -25.40 5.26 25.13
N GLU A 156 -24.35 4.66 25.68
CA GLU A 156 -23.96 4.86 27.09
C GLU A 156 -23.64 6.32 27.39
N ARG A 157 -22.85 6.96 26.52
CA ARG A 157 -22.51 8.37 26.64
C ARG A 157 -23.74 9.26 26.67
N ASN A 158 -24.70 9.03 25.78
CA ASN A 158 -25.92 9.82 25.69
C ASN A 158 -26.77 9.67 26.96
N LEU A 159 -26.86 8.48 27.56
CA LEU A 159 -27.53 8.31 28.84
C LEU A 159 -26.92 9.15 29.98
N ILE A 160 -25.61 9.35 29.95
CA ILE A 160 -24.93 10.22 30.93
C ILE A 160 -25.16 11.70 30.58
N TYR A 161 -25.17 12.07 29.30
CA TYR A 161 -25.52 13.41 28.86
C TYR A 161 -26.95 13.79 29.27
N ASP A 162 -27.92 12.87 29.13
CA ASP A 162 -29.31 13.13 29.54
C ASP A 162 -29.39 13.42 31.04
N LYS A 163 -28.79 12.57 31.88
CA LYS A 163 -28.72 12.78 33.34
C LYS A 163 -27.99 14.09 33.70
N ARG A 164 -26.95 14.43 32.98
CA ARG A 164 -26.23 15.71 33.14
C ARG A 164 -27.14 16.90 32.83
N ASN A 165 -27.88 16.82 31.73
CA ASN A 165 -28.78 17.88 31.29
C ASN A 165 -29.96 18.04 32.27
N GLU A 166 -30.55 16.95 32.76
CA GLU A 166 -31.58 16.99 33.81
C GLU A 166 -31.07 17.70 35.10
N LEU A 167 -29.79 17.49 35.43
CA LEU A 167 -29.17 18.16 36.57
C LEU A 167 -28.93 19.63 36.24
N LEU A 168 -28.50 19.99 35.03
CA LEU A 168 -28.26 21.38 34.60
C LEU A 168 -29.52 22.22 34.67
N ASP A 169 -30.69 21.67 34.32
CA ASP A 169 -31.97 22.38 34.38
C ASP A 169 -32.36 22.84 35.82
N GLN A 170 -31.72 22.28 36.83
CA GLN A 170 -31.94 22.61 38.24
C GLN A 170 -31.01 23.73 38.77
N PHE A 171 -30.02 24.13 37.94
CA PHE A 171 -29.04 25.15 38.34
C PHE A 171 -29.43 26.58 37.97
N ASP A 172 -29.04 27.53 38.83
CA ASP A 172 -29.02 28.96 38.51
C ASP A 172 -27.97 29.24 37.41
N LYS A 173 -28.34 30.06 36.40
CA LYS A 173 -27.46 30.43 35.30
C LYS A 173 -26.10 31.00 35.74
N LYS A 174 -26.06 31.73 36.86
CA LYS A 174 -24.83 32.31 37.40
C LYS A 174 -23.86 31.24 37.89
N ILE A 175 -24.39 30.21 38.54
CA ILE A 175 -23.59 29.09 39.05
C ILE A 175 -23.01 28.27 37.88
N LEU A 176 -23.79 28.04 36.85
CA LEU A 176 -23.33 27.36 35.64
C LEU A 176 -22.21 28.15 34.92
N THR A 177 -22.39 29.45 34.75
CA THR A 177 -21.35 30.31 34.14
C THR A 177 -20.04 30.27 34.91
N PHE A 178 -20.11 30.18 36.24
CA PHE A 178 -18.93 30.02 37.08
C PHE A 178 -18.27 28.66 36.92
N TYR A 179 -19.09 27.59 36.91
CA TYR A 179 -18.60 26.23 36.74
C TYR A 179 -17.87 26.04 35.40
N GLU A 180 -18.42 26.53 34.29
CA GLU A 180 -17.82 26.46 32.97
C GLU A 180 -16.50 27.22 32.83
N LYS A 181 -16.25 28.24 33.68
CA LYS A 181 -14.99 28.97 33.71
C LYS A 181 -13.86 28.24 34.44
N ILE A 182 -14.20 27.34 35.35
CA ILE A 182 -13.21 26.61 36.17
C ILE A 182 -12.98 25.17 35.70
N LYS A 183 -13.77 24.69 34.73
CA LYS A 183 -13.63 23.42 34.05
C LYS A 183 -12.54 23.51 32.96
#